data_315ce58e32c8fb4e0e552248eef84c8c
#
_entry.id   315ce58e32c8fb4e0e552248eef84c8c
#
_cell.length_a   1.000
_cell.length_b   1.000
_cell.length_c   1.000
_cell.angle_alpha   90.00
_cell.angle_beta   90.00
_cell.angle_gamma   90.00
#
_symmetry.space_group_name_H-M   'P 1'
#
loop_
_entity.id
_entity.type
_entity.pdbx_description
1 polymer ?
#
loop_
_entity_poly.entity_id
_entity_poly.type
_entity_poly.pdbx_seq_one_letter_code
_entity_poly.pdbx_strand_id
1 'polypeptide(L)'
;MTCKVSFYRTIREITKHHMASAFSVCLVFFIQFIVLFLSIQNYSSNQYTDSFQMQYLIERIDEMTRPSAGYVVPVVFVALLLAFDFFRYLHSKKQLDFYDSLPVTRRQWFVLRISTACIVFIVPFLISFLLEFLLLAIYGFLSKMIFMNLLWNFVCMVLIFLITLFTGVLAMVMTGHPVVALFAFGVFSAYAPILLRYLYPTYANEYFHTYVTTQGNSHYLNYLSPIGLAYKLINTYVQDWSPKLHVVDFLAIIVMIVIVALIAYKLYCKRPSESAGSAMAFPKYNSIIRILLVIPLTLYVGLYLSSVASIGENIWMVFGFVIGTLLLHGIIESIFQFDIRGL
;
A
#
# COMPACT_ATOMS: atom_id res chain seq x y z
N MET A 1 13.19 -28.34 29.80
CA MET A 1 11.73 -28.25 29.53
C MET A 1 11.49 -27.13 28.56
N THR A 2 11.39 -27.41 27.28
CA THR A 2 11.02 -26.41 26.27
C THR A 2 9.52 -26.16 26.40
N CYS A 3 9.16 -25.04 27.00
CA CYS A 3 7.78 -24.57 27.05
C CYS A 3 7.32 -24.32 25.61
N LYS A 4 6.62 -25.29 25.00
CA LYS A 4 5.90 -25.07 23.74
C LYS A 4 4.79 -24.07 24.04
N VAL A 5 5.12 -22.79 23.98
CA VAL A 5 4.11 -21.72 24.00
C VAL A 5 3.14 -22.06 22.88
N SER A 6 1.89 -22.37 23.22
CA SER A 6 0.89 -22.70 22.21
C SER A 6 0.75 -21.50 21.28
N PHE A 7 1.12 -21.67 20.02
CA PHE A 7 1.04 -20.64 18.96
C PHE A 7 -0.33 -19.93 18.98
N TYR A 8 -1.41 -20.67 19.16
CA TYR A 8 -2.75 -20.15 19.27
C TYR A 8 -2.95 -19.20 20.48
N ARG A 9 -2.40 -19.56 21.66
CA ARG A 9 -2.52 -18.72 22.87
C ARG A 9 -1.78 -17.40 22.68
N THR A 10 -0.61 -17.44 22.06
CA THR A 10 0.18 -16.23 21.77
C THR A 10 -0.50 -15.31 20.73
N ILE A 11 -1.08 -15.86 19.66
CA ILE A 11 -1.87 -15.09 18.71
C ILE A 11 -3.04 -14.41 19.42
N ARG A 12 -3.79 -15.12 20.25
CA ARG A 12 -4.92 -14.58 21.01
C ARG A 12 -4.51 -13.41 21.92
N GLU A 13 -3.40 -13.50 22.60
CA GLU A 13 -2.90 -12.42 23.47
C GLU A 13 -2.43 -11.22 22.64
N ILE A 14 -1.72 -11.43 21.53
CA ILE A 14 -1.34 -10.36 20.63
C ILE A 14 -2.59 -9.66 20.07
N THR A 15 -3.59 -10.40 19.60
CA THR A 15 -4.84 -9.83 19.07
C THR A 15 -5.56 -8.97 20.10
N LYS A 16 -5.58 -9.37 21.39
CA LYS A 16 -6.19 -8.56 22.45
C LYS A 16 -5.50 -7.20 22.62
N HIS A 17 -4.17 -7.15 22.53
CA HIS A 17 -3.43 -5.89 22.60
C HIS A 17 -3.67 -4.96 21.41
N HIS A 18 -4.07 -5.52 20.25
CA HIS A 18 -4.33 -4.80 19.00
C HIS A 18 -5.84 -4.74 18.66
N MET A 19 -6.72 -4.79 19.69
CA MET A 19 -8.19 -4.75 19.46
C MET A 19 -8.67 -3.47 18.77
N ALA A 20 -8.01 -2.33 19.00
CA ALA A 20 -8.37 -1.08 18.37
C ALA A 20 -8.14 -1.11 16.84
N SER A 21 -7.03 -1.69 16.39
CA SER A 21 -6.77 -1.88 14.97
C SER A 21 -7.71 -2.91 14.34
N ALA A 22 -8.01 -4.01 15.05
CA ALA A 22 -9.00 -4.98 14.59
C ALA A 22 -10.40 -4.35 14.45
N PHE A 23 -10.80 -3.51 15.38
CA PHE A 23 -12.08 -2.79 15.31
C PHE A 23 -12.10 -1.80 14.13
N SER A 24 -11.02 -1.05 13.88
CA SER A 24 -10.96 -0.15 12.74
C SER A 24 -11.06 -0.88 11.40
N VAL A 25 -10.47 -2.07 11.29
CA VAL A 25 -10.61 -2.94 10.10
C VAL A 25 -12.06 -3.38 9.90
N CYS A 26 -12.73 -3.86 10.95
CA CYS A 26 -14.14 -4.24 10.89
C CYS A 26 -15.02 -3.07 10.45
N LEU A 27 -14.77 -1.86 10.99
CA LEU A 27 -15.54 -0.68 10.67
C LEU A 27 -15.40 -0.28 9.19
N VAL A 28 -14.19 -0.33 8.64
CA VAL A 28 -13.93 -0.01 7.23
C VAL A 28 -14.72 -0.94 6.30
N PHE A 29 -14.70 -2.25 6.54
CA PHE A 29 -15.44 -3.21 5.70
C PHE A 29 -16.95 -3.14 5.91
N PHE A 30 -17.39 -2.84 7.12
CA PHE A 30 -18.82 -2.63 7.40
C PHE A 30 -19.37 -1.39 6.68
N ILE A 31 -18.59 -0.32 6.56
CA ILE A 31 -18.99 0.85 5.76
C ILE A 31 -19.15 0.48 4.28
N GLN A 32 -18.28 -0.31 3.71
CA GLN A 32 -18.41 -0.77 2.32
C GLN A 32 -19.68 -1.57 2.10
N PHE A 33 -19.99 -2.50 3.02
CA PHE A 33 -21.26 -3.24 3.01
C PHE A 33 -22.49 -2.30 3.08
N ILE A 34 -22.45 -1.30 3.97
CA ILE A 34 -23.54 -0.32 4.09
C ILE A 34 -23.74 0.47 2.79
N VAL A 35 -22.66 0.89 2.13
CA VAL A 35 -22.72 1.62 0.86
C VAL A 35 -23.42 0.79 -0.21
N LEU A 36 -23.08 -0.48 -0.33
CA LEU A 36 -23.75 -1.40 -1.26
C LEU A 36 -25.24 -1.58 -0.90
N PHE A 37 -25.54 -1.81 0.38
CA PHE A 37 -26.91 -1.97 0.87
C PHE A 37 -27.77 -0.74 0.57
N LEU A 38 -27.30 0.46 0.90
CA LEU A 38 -28.01 1.71 0.65
C LEU A 38 -28.21 1.96 -0.86
N SER A 39 -27.24 1.60 -1.67
CA SER A 39 -27.37 1.70 -3.13
C SER A 39 -28.51 0.83 -3.65
N ILE A 40 -28.59 -0.43 -3.21
CA ILE A 40 -29.68 -1.33 -3.61
C ILE A 40 -31.02 -0.83 -3.07
N GLN A 41 -31.11 -0.37 -1.82
CA GLN A 41 -32.34 0.09 -1.21
C GLN A 41 -32.90 1.37 -1.87
N ASN A 42 -32.02 2.33 -2.19
CA ASN A 42 -32.40 3.56 -2.87
C ASN A 42 -33.06 3.28 -4.24
N TYR A 43 -32.61 2.26 -4.94
CA TYR A 43 -33.20 1.86 -6.21
C TYR A 43 -34.50 1.05 -6.02
N SER A 44 -34.58 0.21 -4.99
CA SER A 44 -35.78 -0.58 -4.69
C SER A 44 -36.93 0.26 -4.18
N SER A 45 -36.69 1.37 -3.48
CA SER A 45 -37.69 2.25 -2.93
C SER A 45 -38.36 3.19 -3.96
N ASN A 46 -37.63 3.52 -5.01
CA ASN A 46 -38.19 4.27 -6.14
C ASN A 46 -38.95 3.27 -7.01
N GLN A 47 -40.27 3.20 -6.92
CA GLN A 47 -41.20 2.31 -7.66
C GLN A 47 -41.07 2.49 -9.20
N TYR A 48 -39.92 2.19 -9.74
CA TYR A 48 -39.64 2.34 -11.16
C TYR A 48 -39.92 1.02 -11.89
N THR A 49 -41.00 1.02 -12.66
CA THR A 49 -41.46 -0.10 -13.48
C THR A 49 -40.76 -0.21 -14.84
N ASP A 50 -39.83 0.69 -15.16
CA ASP A 50 -39.17 0.72 -16.46
C ASP A 50 -37.97 -0.26 -16.54
N SER A 51 -38.01 -1.09 -17.58
CA SER A 51 -36.92 -2.04 -17.91
C SER A 51 -35.52 -1.40 -18.02
N PHE A 52 -35.49 -0.15 -18.48
CA PHE A 52 -34.26 0.64 -18.59
C PHE A 52 -33.57 0.89 -17.24
N GLN A 53 -34.34 1.17 -16.21
CA GLN A 53 -33.84 1.45 -14.88
C GLN A 53 -33.35 0.18 -14.16
N MET A 54 -34.00 -0.95 -14.40
CA MET A 54 -33.53 -2.24 -13.90
C MET A 54 -32.15 -2.60 -14.52
N GLN A 55 -31.97 -2.35 -15.80
CA GLN A 55 -30.68 -2.58 -16.47
C GLN A 55 -29.59 -1.67 -15.90
N TYR A 56 -29.88 -0.39 -15.67
CA TYR A 56 -28.95 0.55 -15.04
C TYR A 56 -28.56 0.12 -13.61
N LEU A 57 -29.51 -0.40 -12.84
CA LEU A 57 -29.22 -0.95 -11.51
C LEU A 57 -28.27 -2.14 -11.57
N ILE A 58 -28.51 -3.08 -12.48
CA ILE A 58 -27.63 -4.25 -12.67
C ILE A 58 -26.21 -3.81 -13.08
N GLU A 59 -26.07 -2.86 -13.99
CA GLU A 59 -24.78 -2.29 -14.38
C GLU A 59 -24.08 -1.62 -13.18
N ARG A 60 -24.83 -0.90 -12.35
CA ARG A 60 -24.28 -0.24 -11.16
C ARG A 60 -23.83 -1.24 -10.10
N ILE A 61 -24.57 -2.31 -9.87
CA ILE A 61 -24.17 -3.40 -8.97
C ILE A 61 -22.92 -4.11 -9.51
N ASP A 62 -22.88 -4.33 -10.82
CA ASP A 62 -21.72 -4.94 -11.47
C ASP A 62 -20.46 -4.07 -11.31
N GLU A 63 -20.56 -2.75 -11.49
CA GLU A 63 -19.47 -1.81 -11.22
C GLU A 63 -19.02 -1.81 -9.75
N MET A 64 -19.96 -1.86 -8.80
CA MET A 64 -19.68 -1.88 -7.38
C MET A 64 -19.02 -3.18 -6.90
N THR A 65 -19.30 -4.30 -7.57
CA THR A 65 -18.71 -5.60 -7.22
C THR A 65 -17.33 -5.83 -7.84
N ARG A 66 -16.93 -5.02 -8.82
CA ARG A 66 -15.60 -5.09 -9.44
C ARG A 66 -14.50 -4.49 -8.56
N PRO A 67 -13.24 -4.92 -8.73
CA PRO A 67 -12.10 -4.23 -8.11
C PRO A 67 -12.07 -2.76 -8.53
N SER A 68 -12.14 -1.86 -7.59
CA SER A 68 -12.16 -0.42 -7.84
C SER A 68 -11.29 0.36 -6.85
N ALA A 69 -11.00 1.61 -7.17
CA ALA A 69 -10.26 2.50 -6.27
C ALA A 69 -10.96 2.66 -4.90
N GLY A 70 -12.29 2.56 -4.86
CA GLY A 70 -13.08 2.60 -3.63
C GLY A 70 -12.77 1.49 -2.63
N TYR A 71 -12.38 0.31 -3.11
CA TYR A 71 -11.92 -0.80 -2.27
C TYR A 71 -10.42 -0.72 -1.97
N VAL A 72 -9.61 -0.28 -2.92
CA VAL A 72 -8.14 -0.28 -2.81
C VAL A 72 -7.63 0.69 -1.77
N VAL A 73 -8.15 1.92 -1.76
CA VAL A 73 -7.68 2.96 -0.82
C VAL A 73 -7.88 2.53 0.64
N PRO A 74 -9.06 2.05 1.07
CA PRO A 74 -9.25 1.51 2.41
C PRO A 74 -8.34 0.32 2.72
N VAL A 75 -8.16 -0.61 1.78
CA VAL A 75 -7.31 -1.79 1.96
C VAL A 75 -5.84 -1.41 2.17
N VAL A 76 -5.32 -0.50 1.35
CA VAL A 76 -3.95 0.03 1.49
C VAL A 76 -3.79 0.74 2.84
N PHE A 77 -4.75 1.56 3.23
CA PHE A 77 -4.72 2.26 4.52
C PHE A 77 -4.71 1.28 5.71
N VAL A 78 -5.61 0.30 5.69
CA VAL A 78 -5.67 -0.75 6.72
C VAL A 78 -4.36 -1.57 6.76
N ALA A 79 -3.82 -1.95 5.61
CA ALA A 79 -2.55 -2.68 5.55
C ALA A 79 -1.40 -1.90 6.17
N LEU A 80 -1.34 -0.58 5.91
CA LEU A 80 -0.37 0.31 6.55
C LEU A 80 -0.57 0.40 8.05
N LEU A 81 -1.79 0.65 8.50
CA LEU A 81 -2.10 0.71 9.93
C LEU A 81 -1.66 -0.57 10.65
N LEU A 82 -1.95 -1.74 10.08
CA LEU A 82 -1.55 -3.01 10.66
C LEU A 82 -0.02 -3.20 10.63
N ALA A 83 0.67 -2.84 9.54
CA ALA A 83 2.12 -2.89 9.48
C ALA A 83 2.76 -2.03 10.58
N PHE A 84 2.27 -0.80 10.75
CA PHE A 84 2.76 0.13 11.77
C PHE A 84 2.42 -0.34 13.19
N ASP A 85 1.20 -0.75 13.44
CA ASP A 85 0.76 -1.16 14.77
C ASP A 85 1.51 -2.41 15.25
N PHE A 86 1.57 -3.46 14.42
CA PHE A 86 2.24 -4.71 14.79
C PHE A 86 3.77 -4.62 14.90
N PHE A 87 4.41 -3.68 14.19
CA PHE A 87 5.86 -3.51 14.18
C PHE A 87 6.35 -2.25 14.89
N ARG A 88 5.46 -1.44 15.50
CA ARG A 88 5.80 -0.23 16.26
C ARG A 88 6.79 -0.49 17.40
N TYR A 89 6.76 -1.66 18.02
CA TYR A 89 7.68 -2.03 19.10
C TYR A 89 9.15 -1.97 18.69
N LEU A 90 9.46 -2.14 17.37
CA LEU A 90 10.83 -2.03 16.85
C LEU A 90 11.42 -0.62 17.01
N HIS A 91 10.59 0.39 17.18
CA HIS A 91 10.99 1.79 17.31
C HIS A 91 11.10 2.27 18.78
N SER A 92 10.75 1.41 19.75
CA SER A 92 10.82 1.71 21.17
C SER A 92 11.82 0.80 21.88
N LYS A 93 12.90 1.37 22.43
CA LYS A 93 13.93 0.60 23.16
C LYS A 93 13.32 -0.25 24.28
N LYS A 94 12.45 0.34 25.11
CA LYS A 94 11.79 -0.36 26.22
C LYS A 94 10.98 -1.59 25.78
N GLN A 95 10.25 -1.47 24.66
CA GLN A 95 9.45 -2.59 24.14
C GLN A 95 10.34 -3.65 23.48
N LEU A 96 11.38 -3.22 22.76
CA LEU A 96 12.29 -4.13 22.10
C LEU A 96 13.05 -5.00 23.11
N ASP A 97 13.60 -4.38 24.17
CA ASP A 97 14.29 -5.09 25.25
C ASP A 97 13.38 -6.09 25.96
N PHE A 98 12.10 -5.72 26.17
CA PHE A 98 11.11 -6.62 26.73
C PHE A 98 10.86 -7.84 25.81
N TYR A 99 10.65 -7.60 24.51
CA TYR A 99 10.39 -8.73 23.57
C TYR A 99 11.63 -9.60 23.34
N ASP A 100 12.83 -9.02 23.32
CA ASP A 100 14.09 -9.76 23.17
C ASP A 100 14.44 -10.57 24.44
N SER A 101 13.88 -10.24 25.61
CA SER A 101 14.05 -11.02 26.86
C SER A 101 13.15 -12.28 26.93
N LEU A 102 12.14 -12.39 26.07
CA LEU A 102 11.24 -13.53 26.05
C LEU A 102 11.89 -14.75 25.39
N PRO A 103 11.58 -15.99 25.85
CA PRO A 103 12.17 -17.22 25.31
C PRO A 103 11.59 -17.62 23.95
N VAL A 104 11.49 -16.66 23.04
CA VAL A 104 10.94 -16.83 21.68
C VAL A 104 11.96 -16.29 20.68
N THR A 105 12.27 -17.04 19.64
CA THR A 105 13.22 -16.59 18.61
C THR A 105 12.65 -15.44 17.78
N ARG A 106 13.51 -14.54 17.28
CA ARG A 106 13.12 -13.45 16.39
C ARG A 106 12.33 -13.95 15.17
N ARG A 107 12.68 -15.12 14.65
CA ARG A 107 11.96 -15.75 13.51
C ARG A 107 10.51 -16.08 13.87
N GLN A 108 10.31 -16.64 15.04
CA GLN A 108 8.96 -16.97 15.54
C GLN A 108 8.12 -15.72 15.78
N TRP A 109 8.72 -14.66 16.34
CA TRP A 109 8.07 -13.36 16.51
C TRP A 109 7.61 -12.74 15.18
N PHE A 110 8.47 -12.76 14.15
CA PHE A 110 8.10 -12.26 12.83
C PHE A 110 6.90 -12.99 12.27
N VAL A 111 6.94 -14.33 12.25
CA VAL A 111 5.85 -15.17 11.73
C VAL A 111 4.56 -14.94 12.52
N LEU A 112 4.64 -14.92 13.86
CA LEU A 112 3.49 -14.68 14.73
C LEU A 112 2.81 -13.33 14.41
N ARG A 113 3.57 -12.24 14.30
CA ARG A 113 3.02 -10.92 14.05
C ARG A 113 2.41 -10.79 12.66
N ILE A 114 3.07 -11.32 11.63
CA ILE A 114 2.52 -11.35 10.27
C ILE A 114 1.24 -12.19 10.22
N SER A 115 1.26 -13.40 10.80
CA SER A 115 0.08 -14.27 10.83
C SER A 115 -1.10 -13.61 11.56
N THR A 116 -0.83 -12.91 12.68
CA THR A 116 -1.87 -12.18 13.41
C THR A 116 -2.42 -11.01 12.58
N ALA A 117 -1.55 -10.22 11.93
CA ALA A 117 -1.99 -9.14 11.06
C ALA A 117 -2.85 -9.65 9.89
N CYS A 118 -2.46 -10.76 9.27
CA CYS A 118 -3.26 -11.41 8.23
C CYS A 118 -4.63 -11.89 8.75
N ILE A 119 -4.69 -12.50 9.93
CA ILE A 119 -5.97 -12.95 10.53
C ILE A 119 -6.87 -11.75 10.82
N VAL A 120 -6.32 -10.68 11.41
CA VAL A 120 -7.06 -9.44 11.74
C VAL A 120 -7.66 -8.77 10.48
N PHE A 121 -7.01 -8.92 9.34
CA PHE A 121 -7.55 -8.41 8.07
C PHE A 121 -8.50 -9.40 7.40
N ILE A 122 -8.06 -10.65 7.18
CA ILE A 122 -8.77 -11.62 6.34
C ILE A 122 -10.11 -12.01 6.96
N VAL A 123 -10.21 -12.15 8.29
CA VAL A 123 -11.46 -12.59 8.94
C VAL A 123 -12.58 -11.56 8.77
N PRO A 124 -12.42 -10.26 9.10
CA PRO A 124 -13.46 -9.26 8.86
C PRO A 124 -13.78 -9.09 7.38
N PHE A 125 -12.77 -9.14 6.51
CA PHE A 125 -12.97 -9.01 5.07
C PHE A 125 -13.77 -10.17 4.49
N LEU A 126 -13.52 -11.40 4.95
CA LEU A 126 -14.30 -12.57 4.58
C LEU A 126 -15.76 -12.46 5.07
N ILE A 127 -15.97 -11.94 6.27
CA ILE A 127 -17.32 -11.71 6.80
C ILE A 127 -18.05 -10.67 5.92
N SER A 128 -17.40 -9.55 5.56
CA SER A 128 -17.98 -8.56 4.66
C SER A 128 -18.34 -9.17 3.30
N PHE A 129 -17.43 -9.95 2.71
CA PHE A 129 -17.65 -10.67 1.46
C PHE A 129 -18.90 -11.58 1.53
N LEU A 130 -19.04 -12.35 2.62
CA LEU A 130 -20.20 -13.24 2.82
C LEU A 130 -21.50 -12.45 3.00
N LEU A 131 -21.47 -11.31 3.68
CA LEU A 131 -22.61 -10.43 3.83
C LEU A 131 -23.03 -9.79 2.49
N GLU A 132 -22.07 -9.33 1.69
CA GLU A 132 -22.32 -8.80 0.33
C GLU A 132 -22.92 -9.88 -0.58
N PHE A 133 -22.35 -11.08 -0.56
CA PHE A 133 -22.89 -12.23 -1.29
C PHE A 133 -24.33 -12.58 -0.88
N LEU A 134 -24.59 -12.65 0.43
CA LEU A 134 -25.94 -12.95 0.97
C LEU A 134 -26.95 -11.87 0.58
N LEU A 135 -26.55 -10.61 0.66
CA LEU A 135 -27.39 -9.47 0.29
C LEU A 135 -27.80 -9.56 -1.20
N LEU A 136 -26.85 -9.77 -2.10
CA LEU A 136 -27.12 -9.91 -3.53
C LEU A 136 -28.00 -11.14 -3.85
N ALA A 137 -27.83 -12.23 -3.11
CA ALA A 137 -28.67 -13.42 -3.24
C ALA A 137 -30.13 -13.15 -2.81
N ILE A 138 -30.35 -12.46 -1.66
CA ILE A 138 -31.69 -12.13 -1.15
C ILE A 138 -32.46 -11.22 -2.11
N TYR A 139 -31.80 -10.22 -2.68
CA TYR A 139 -32.42 -9.30 -3.64
C TYR A 139 -32.52 -9.87 -5.08
N GLY A 140 -32.02 -11.09 -5.32
CA GLY A 140 -32.11 -11.74 -6.62
C GLY A 140 -31.15 -11.20 -7.71
N PHE A 141 -30.18 -10.39 -7.33
CA PHE A 141 -29.18 -9.81 -8.26
C PHE A 141 -27.98 -10.72 -8.51
N LEU A 142 -27.91 -11.89 -7.89
CA LEU A 142 -26.79 -12.80 -8.00
C LEU A 142 -26.77 -13.51 -9.37
N SER A 143 -26.12 -12.89 -10.37
CA SER A 143 -25.78 -13.53 -11.62
C SER A 143 -24.41 -14.23 -11.52
N LYS A 144 -24.15 -15.16 -12.45
CA LYS A 144 -22.82 -15.82 -12.56
C LYS A 144 -21.69 -14.79 -12.72
N MET A 145 -21.94 -13.72 -13.47
CA MET A 145 -20.97 -12.65 -13.71
C MET A 145 -20.67 -11.85 -12.42
N ILE A 146 -21.71 -11.43 -11.72
CA ILE A 146 -21.58 -10.68 -10.46
C ILE A 146 -20.85 -11.52 -9.40
N PHE A 147 -21.16 -12.82 -9.29
CA PHE A 147 -20.43 -13.72 -8.40
C PHE A 147 -18.95 -13.81 -8.73
N MET A 148 -18.59 -13.96 -10.01
CA MET A 148 -17.19 -13.99 -10.44
C MET A 148 -16.47 -12.68 -10.17
N ASN A 149 -17.13 -11.53 -10.38
CA ASN A 149 -16.59 -10.21 -10.06
C ASN A 149 -16.31 -10.07 -8.56
N LEU A 150 -17.27 -10.47 -7.72
CA LEU A 150 -17.12 -10.41 -6.26
C LEU A 150 -15.97 -11.29 -5.76
N LEU A 151 -15.86 -12.53 -6.29
CA LEU A 151 -14.77 -13.44 -5.96
C LEU A 151 -13.41 -12.87 -6.41
N TRP A 152 -13.37 -12.31 -7.62
CA TRP A 152 -12.15 -11.70 -8.14
C TRP A 152 -11.73 -10.47 -7.34
N ASN A 153 -12.70 -9.62 -6.97
CA ASN A 153 -12.45 -8.49 -6.09
C ASN A 153 -11.84 -8.94 -4.75
N PHE A 154 -12.39 -9.98 -4.15
CA PHE A 154 -11.85 -10.56 -2.91
C PHE A 154 -10.38 -10.98 -3.07
N VAL A 155 -10.06 -11.72 -4.12
CA VAL A 155 -8.69 -12.18 -4.38
C VAL A 155 -7.75 -11.01 -4.64
N CYS A 156 -8.14 -10.05 -5.47
CA CYS A 156 -7.34 -8.85 -5.76
C CYS A 156 -7.05 -8.04 -4.48
N MET A 157 -8.06 -7.81 -3.63
CA MET A 157 -7.88 -7.04 -2.40
C MET A 157 -6.97 -7.75 -1.38
N VAL A 158 -7.03 -9.07 -1.29
CA VAL A 158 -6.10 -9.85 -0.45
C VAL A 158 -4.66 -9.72 -0.97
N LEU A 159 -4.44 -9.76 -2.29
CA LEU A 159 -3.10 -9.57 -2.86
C LEU A 159 -2.57 -8.15 -2.63
N ILE A 160 -3.42 -7.13 -2.81
CA ILE A 160 -3.08 -5.73 -2.56
C ILE A 160 -2.77 -5.51 -1.08
N PHE A 161 -3.55 -6.12 -0.20
CA PHE A 161 -3.27 -6.11 1.24
C PHE A 161 -1.88 -6.70 1.54
N LEU A 162 -1.58 -7.89 1.04
CA LEU A 162 -0.32 -8.57 1.32
C LEU A 162 0.90 -7.79 0.79
N ILE A 163 0.85 -7.27 -0.44
CA ILE A 163 1.97 -6.50 -0.99
C ILE A 163 2.20 -5.22 -0.19
N THR A 164 1.13 -4.53 0.20
CA THR A 164 1.21 -3.30 0.99
C THR A 164 1.68 -3.59 2.42
N LEU A 165 1.17 -4.63 3.06
CA LEU A 165 1.60 -5.07 4.39
C LEU A 165 3.11 -5.35 4.41
N PHE A 166 3.61 -6.20 3.49
CA PHE A 166 5.03 -6.54 3.47
C PHE A 166 5.93 -5.35 3.12
N THR A 167 5.48 -4.44 2.25
CA THR A 167 6.19 -3.19 1.96
C THR A 167 6.22 -2.27 3.18
N GLY A 168 5.12 -2.16 3.92
CA GLY A 168 5.04 -1.43 5.18
C GLY A 168 5.95 -2.04 6.26
N VAL A 169 5.94 -3.37 6.40
CA VAL A 169 6.83 -4.09 7.32
C VAL A 169 8.29 -3.90 6.93
N LEU A 170 8.63 -3.92 5.64
CA LEU A 170 9.98 -3.63 5.17
C LEU A 170 10.43 -2.23 5.60
N ALA A 171 9.57 -1.22 5.42
CA ALA A 171 9.83 0.15 5.85
C ALA A 171 10.06 0.24 7.37
N MET A 172 9.21 -0.42 8.18
CA MET A 172 9.33 -0.48 9.63
C MET A 172 10.61 -1.18 10.10
N VAL A 173 11.03 -2.21 9.41
CA VAL A 173 12.27 -2.96 9.73
C VAL A 173 13.52 -2.17 9.39
N MET A 174 13.51 -1.41 8.29
CA MET A 174 14.67 -0.64 7.83
C MET A 174 14.90 0.65 8.61
N THR A 175 13.86 1.16 9.29
CA THR A 175 13.91 2.44 10.01
C THR A 175 13.87 2.24 11.52
N GLY A 176 14.33 3.23 12.27
CA GLY A 176 14.28 3.25 13.75
C GLY A 176 13.23 4.22 14.32
N HIS A 177 12.55 5.00 13.45
CA HIS A 177 11.52 5.95 13.85
C HIS A 177 10.27 5.85 12.96
N PRO A 178 9.03 5.92 13.51
CA PRO A 178 7.79 5.72 12.74
C PRO A 178 7.59 6.71 11.60
N VAL A 179 7.95 7.98 11.80
CA VAL A 179 7.82 9.02 10.76
C VAL A 179 8.74 8.71 9.57
N VAL A 180 9.98 8.29 9.84
CA VAL A 180 10.91 7.89 8.77
C VAL A 180 10.41 6.64 8.05
N ALA A 181 9.74 5.73 8.77
CA ALA A 181 9.13 4.55 8.17
C ALA A 181 8.02 4.91 7.17
N LEU A 182 7.23 5.95 7.45
CA LEU A 182 6.20 6.42 6.52
C LEU A 182 6.82 6.93 5.20
N PHE A 183 7.87 7.72 5.28
CA PHE A 183 8.61 8.18 4.09
C PHE A 183 9.26 7.03 3.34
N ALA A 184 9.90 6.09 4.06
CA ALA A 184 10.49 4.89 3.46
C ALA A 184 9.44 4.02 2.75
N PHE A 185 8.24 3.88 3.31
CA PHE A 185 7.12 3.22 2.65
C PHE A 185 6.75 3.90 1.33
N GLY A 186 6.65 5.25 1.31
CA GLY A 186 6.39 6.03 0.10
C GLY A 186 7.44 5.75 -0.99
N VAL A 187 8.72 5.75 -0.61
CA VAL A 187 9.82 5.41 -1.53
C VAL A 187 9.67 3.99 -2.08
N PHE A 188 9.54 2.99 -1.21
CA PHE A 188 9.48 1.59 -1.66
C PHE A 188 8.25 1.27 -2.50
N SER A 189 7.15 1.98 -2.28
CA SER A 189 5.88 1.72 -2.99
C SER A 189 5.75 2.49 -4.29
N ALA A 190 6.20 3.76 -4.36
CA ALA A 190 5.84 4.67 -5.44
C ALA A 190 7.04 5.25 -6.22
N TYR A 191 8.28 4.99 -5.79
CA TYR A 191 9.48 5.61 -6.37
C TYR A 191 9.60 5.37 -7.88
N ALA A 192 9.51 4.12 -8.32
CA ALA A 192 9.70 3.78 -9.73
C ALA A 192 8.61 4.39 -10.65
N PRO A 193 7.31 4.31 -10.32
CA PRO A 193 6.29 4.97 -11.13
C PRO A 193 6.43 6.49 -11.12
N ILE A 194 6.72 7.12 -9.99
CA ILE A 194 6.89 8.58 -9.94
C ILE A 194 8.04 9.02 -10.82
N LEU A 195 9.20 8.39 -10.67
CA LEU A 195 10.40 8.78 -11.42
C LEU A 195 10.25 8.47 -12.92
N LEU A 196 9.88 7.25 -13.28
CA LEU A 196 9.94 6.77 -14.65
C LEU A 196 8.69 7.09 -15.48
N ARG A 197 7.53 7.23 -14.86
CA ARG A 197 6.27 7.48 -15.57
C ARG A 197 5.88 8.96 -15.63
N TYR A 198 6.24 9.74 -14.61
CA TYR A 198 5.90 11.16 -14.55
C TYR A 198 7.12 12.04 -14.81
N LEU A 199 8.13 11.96 -13.96
CA LEU A 199 9.23 12.91 -14.00
C LEU A 199 10.08 12.75 -15.25
N TYR A 200 10.53 11.53 -15.56
CA TYR A 200 11.38 11.31 -16.73
C TYR A 200 10.73 11.74 -18.07
N PRO A 201 9.48 11.33 -18.40
CA PRO A 201 8.86 11.77 -19.66
C PRO A 201 8.62 13.27 -19.72
N THR A 202 8.27 13.92 -18.61
CA THR A 202 8.05 15.37 -18.58
C THR A 202 9.35 16.12 -18.88
N TYR A 203 10.45 15.75 -18.22
CA TYR A 203 11.75 16.33 -18.51
C TYR A 203 12.25 15.99 -19.92
N ALA A 204 12.03 14.77 -20.38
CA ALA A 204 12.43 14.37 -21.73
C ALA A 204 11.67 15.15 -22.81
N ASN A 205 10.39 15.40 -22.61
CA ASN A 205 9.58 16.22 -23.51
C ASN A 205 10.06 17.68 -23.57
N GLU A 206 10.49 18.22 -22.43
CA GLU A 206 10.94 19.60 -22.33
C GLU A 206 12.30 19.82 -23.01
N TYR A 207 13.23 18.90 -22.82
CA TYR A 207 14.60 19.06 -23.32
C TYR A 207 14.87 18.40 -24.68
N PHE A 208 14.09 17.39 -25.06
CA PHE A 208 14.30 16.66 -26.31
C PHE A 208 13.12 16.85 -27.27
N HIS A 209 13.24 17.75 -28.23
CA HIS A 209 12.20 18.02 -29.25
C HIS A 209 11.78 16.80 -30.09
N THR A 210 12.63 15.76 -30.14
CA THR A 210 12.36 14.52 -30.87
C THR A 210 11.80 13.41 -29.97
N TYR A 211 11.62 13.69 -28.66
CA TYR A 211 11.09 12.70 -27.74
C TYR A 211 9.59 12.53 -27.93
N VAL A 212 9.19 11.33 -28.34
CA VAL A 212 7.79 10.96 -28.44
C VAL A 212 7.45 10.00 -27.31
N THR A 213 6.53 10.36 -26.45
CA THR A 213 5.97 9.45 -25.44
C THR A 213 5.17 8.36 -26.12
N THR A 214 5.79 7.22 -26.35
CA THR A 214 5.07 6.03 -26.76
C THR A 214 4.31 5.47 -25.57
N GLN A 215 2.98 5.60 -25.57
CA GLN A 215 2.11 5.08 -24.50
C GLN A 215 2.29 3.57 -24.24
N GLY A 216 2.82 2.81 -25.22
CA GLY A 216 3.03 1.36 -25.12
C GLY A 216 4.09 0.92 -24.10
N ASN A 217 5.14 1.71 -23.86
CA ASN A 217 6.24 1.31 -22.97
C ASN A 217 5.95 1.54 -21.48
N SER A 218 4.90 2.28 -21.13
CA SER A 218 4.55 2.58 -19.73
C SER A 218 3.99 1.37 -18.96
N HIS A 219 3.52 0.33 -19.65
CA HIS A 219 2.96 -0.86 -19.00
C HIS A 219 3.99 -1.66 -18.21
N TYR A 220 5.25 -1.73 -18.66
CA TYR A 220 6.30 -2.48 -17.98
C TYR A 220 6.76 -1.80 -16.68
N LEU A 221 6.66 -0.47 -16.59
CA LEU A 221 7.09 0.29 -15.42
C LEU A 221 6.22 0.00 -14.18
N ASN A 222 4.98 -0.40 -14.38
CA ASN A 222 4.09 -0.77 -13.27
C ASN A 222 4.56 -2.02 -12.53
N TYR A 223 5.32 -2.93 -13.18
CA TYR A 223 5.87 -4.12 -12.51
C TYR A 223 7.02 -3.82 -11.56
N LEU A 224 7.59 -2.62 -11.60
CA LEU A 224 8.72 -2.22 -10.76
C LEU A 224 8.31 -1.72 -9.37
N SER A 225 7.02 -1.60 -9.09
CA SER A 225 6.57 -1.09 -7.79
C SER A 225 5.31 -1.77 -7.28
N PRO A 226 5.17 -1.89 -5.96
CA PRO A 226 3.96 -2.43 -5.32
C PRO A 226 2.67 -1.70 -5.72
N ILE A 227 2.68 -0.37 -5.70
CA ILE A 227 1.51 0.44 -6.10
C ILE A 227 1.24 0.31 -7.60
N GLY A 228 2.28 0.27 -8.43
CA GLY A 228 2.12 0.07 -9.87
C GLY A 228 1.48 -1.26 -10.22
N LEU A 229 1.86 -2.34 -9.53
CA LEU A 229 1.23 -3.65 -9.68
C LEU A 229 -0.22 -3.67 -9.22
N ALA A 230 -0.52 -3.05 -8.07
CA ALA A 230 -1.90 -2.91 -7.59
C ALA A 230 -2.78 -2.14 -8.59
N TYR A 231 -2.28 -1.01 -9.11
CA TYR A 231 -2.95 -0.21 -10.13
C TYR A 231 -3.20 -1.03 -11.41
N LYS A 232 -2.20 -1.78 -11.87
CA LYS A 232 -2.33 -2.61 -13.06
C LYS A 232 -3.36 -3.73 -12.89
N LEU A 233 -3.35 -4.40 -11.74
CA LEU A 233 -4.29 -5.48 -11.43
C LEU A 233 -5.74 -5.00 -11.52
N ILE A 234 -6.03 -3.78 -11.09
CA ILE A 234 -7.37 -3.19 -11.11
C ILE A 234 -7.75 -2.76 -12.53
N ASN A 235 -6.88 -2.01 -13.21
CA ASN A 235 -7.19 -1.45 -14.52
C ASN A 235 -7.25 -2.48 -15.63
N THR A 236 -6.46 -3.53 -15.55
CA THR A 236 -6.54 -4.64 -16.53
C THR A 236 -7.90 -5.34 -16.46
N TYR A 237 -8.49 -5.43 -15.26
CA TYR A 237 -9.82 -5.98 -15.08
C TYR A 237 -10.92 -5.09 -15.67
N VAL A 238 -10.77 -3.77 -15.59
CA VAL A 238 -11.78 -2.81 -16.05
C VAL A 238 -11.77 -2.64 -17.58
N GLN A 239 -10.59 -2.71 -18.20
CA GLN A 239 -10.45 -2.36 -19.63
C GLN A 239 -10.60 -3.53 -20.61
N ASP A 240 -10.03 -4.68 -20.30
CA ASP A 240 -10.03 -5.82 -21.24
C ASP A 240 -10.09 -7.15 -20.50
N TRP A 241 -11.20 -7.87 -20.65
CA TRP A 241 -11.34 -9.24 -20.19
C TRP A 241 -10.49 -10.18 -21.05
N SER A 242 -9.18 -10.07 -20.98
CA SER A 242 -8.24 -10.97 -21.63
C SER A 242 -7.59 -11.90 -20.60
N PRO A 243 -7.97 -13.18 -20.53
CA PRO A 243 -7.49 -14.11 -19.50
C PRO A 243 -5.97 -14.28 -19.48
N LYS A 244 -5.28 -14.02 -20.58
CA LYS A 244 -3.82 -14.15 -20.70
C LYS A 244 -3.07 -13.03 -19.97
N LEU A 245 -3.55 -11.78 -20.03
CA LEU A 245 -2.97 -10.64 -19.33
C LEU A 245 -3.16 -10.76 -17.82
N HIS A 246 -4.31 -11.24 -17.36
CA HIS A 246 -4.60 -11.43 -15.94
C HIS A 246 -3.66 -12.42 -15.26
N VAL A 247 -3.32 -13.53 -15.92
CA VAL A 247 -2.41 -14.54 -15.33
C VAL A 247 -1.02 -13.98 -15.11
N VAL A 248 -0.48 -13.20 -16.05
CA VAL A 248 0.86 -12.58 -15.92
C VAL A 248 0.89 -11.56 -14.78
N ASP A 249 -0.12 -10.70 -14.70
CA ASP A 249 -0.22 -9.67 -13.66
C ASP A 249 -0.38 -10.30 -12.27
N PHE A 250 -1.19 -11.35 -12.18
CA PHE A 250 -1.39 -12.12 -10.97
C PHE A 250 -0.11 -12.82 -10.50
N LEU A 251 0.62 -13.44 -11.41
CA LEU A 251 1.91 -14.07 -11.09
C LEU A 251 2.95 -13.02 -10.68
N ALA A 252 2.99 -11.88 -11.36
CA ALA A 252 3.93 -10.81 -11.06
C ALA A 252 3.73 -10.26 -9.64
N ILE A 253 2.50 -10.04 -9.21
CA ILE A 253 2.22 -9.54 -7.85
C ILE A 253 2.58 -10.59 -6.79
N ILE A 254 2.33 -11.89 -7.03
CA ILE A 254 2.73 -12.97 -6.12
C ILE A 254 4.25 -13.03 -5.99
N VAL A 255 4.98 -12.98 -7.10
CA VAL A 255 6.44 -12.97 -7.10
C VAL A 255 6.97 -11.77 -6.31
N MET A 256 6.41 -10.58 -6.53
CA MET A 256 6.80 -9.37 -5.81
C MET A 256 6.52 -9.49 -4.30
N ILE A 257 5.36 -10.02 -3.91
CA ILE A 257 5.03 -10.31 -2.50
C ILE A 257 6.09 -11.20 -1.86
N VAL A 258 6.45 -12.30 -2.53
CA VAL A 258 7.46 -13.23 -2.02
C VAL A 258 8.83 -12.57 -1.89
N ILE A 259 9.26 -11.80 -2.88
CA ILE A 259 10.54 -11.08 -2.86
C ILE A 259 10.58 -10.10 -1.69
N VAL A 260 9.57 -9.23 -1.56
CA VAL A 260 9.52 -8.21 -0.49
C VAL A 260 9.41 -8.87 0.89
N ALA A 261 8.62 -9.94 1.03
CA ALA A 261 8.50 -10.70 2.27
C ALA A 261 9.84 -11.34 2.69
N LEU A 262 10.57 -11.93 1.75
CA LEU A 262 11.88 -12.54 2.02
C LEU A 262 12.93 -11.49 2.42
N ILE A 263 12.92 -10.32 1.76
CA ILE A 263 13.82 -9.21 2.10
C ILE A 263 13.48 -8.69 3.50
N ALA A 264 12.21 -8.42 3.79
CA ALA A 264 11.74 -7.95 5.09
C ALA A 264 12.12 -8.95 6.21
N TYR A 265 11.90 -10.24 5.99
CA TYR A 265 12.26 -11.30 6.94
C TYR A 265 13.77 -11.35 7.21
N LYS A 266 14.61 -11.34 6.15
CA LYS A 266 16.08 -11.37 6.30
C LYS A 266 16.61 -10.16 7.05
N LEU A 267 16.08 -8.96 6.72
CA LEU A 267 16.47 -7.72 7.39
C LEU A 267 15.99 -7.69 8.85
N TYR A 268 14.77 -8.17 9.12
CA TYR A 268 14.27 -8.28 10.48
C TYR A 268 15.17 -9.16 11.36
N CYS A 269 15.60 -10.31 10.86
CA CYS A 269 16.51 -11.21 11.60
C CYS A 269 17.89 -10.59 11.85
N LYS A 270 18.36 -9.69 10.97
CA LYS A 270 19.67 -9.03 11.04
C LYS A 270 19.64 -7.67 11.74
N ARG A 271 18.45 -7.16 12.08
CA ARG A 271 18.28 -5.84 12.67
C ARG A 271 18.99 -5.74 14.01
N PRO A 272 19.88 -4.74 14.23
CA PRO A 272 20.47 -4.48 15.54
C PRO A 272 19.41 -3.93 16.51
N SER A 273 19.44 -4.40 17.77
CA SER A 273 18.51 -3.93 18.81
C SER A 273 18.74 -2.45 19.18
N GLU A 274 19.96 -1.98 19.04
CA GLU A 274 20.36 -0.60 19.36
C GLU A 274 19.78 0.45 18.40
N SER A 275 19.27 0.02 17.25
CA SER A 275 18.74 0.91 16.20
C SER A 275 17.39 1.57 16.54
N ALA A 276 16.75 1.21 17.65
CA ALA A 276 15.50 1.81 18.06
C ALA A 276 15.72 3.29 18.46
N GLY A 277 14.95 4.19 17.83
CA GLY A 277 15.04 5.65 18.05
C GLY A 277 16.05 6.35 17.12
N SER A 278 16.84 5.63 16.31
CA SER A 278 17.62 6.24 15.22
C SER A 278 16.77 6.44 13.98
N ALA A 279 17.19 7.29 13.03
CA ALA A 279 16.45 7.46 11.80
C ALA A 279 16.36 6.15 11.00
N MET A 280 17.50 5.48 10.83
CA MET A 280 17.63 4.24 10.08
C MET A 280 18.23 3.13 10.93
N ALA A 281 17.66 1.91 10.80
CA ALA A 281 18.17 0.74 11.50
C ALA A 281 19.52 0.24 10.94
N PHE A 282 19.84 0.57 9.70
CA PHE A 282 21.06 0.16 9.02
C PHE A 282 21.80 1.40 8.50
N PRO A 283 22.82 1.91 9.23
CA PRO A 283 23.53 3.14 8.87
C PRO A 283 24.14 3.11 7.45
N LYS A 284 24.51 1.93 6.99
CA LYS A 284 25.09 1.73 5.64
C LYS A 284 24.18 2.20 4.50
N TYR A 285 22.86 2.14 4.68
CA TYR A 285 21.89 2.51 3.64
C TYR A 285 21.36 3.93 3.78
N ASN A 286 21.82 4.68 4.79
CA ASN A 286 21.37 6.03 5.10
C ASN A 286 21.50 6.98 3.90
N SER A 287 22.70 7.02 3.30
CA SER A 287 22.97 7.89 2.15
C SER A 287 22.14 7.52 0.92
N ILE A 288 21.92 6.22 0.68
CA ILE A 288 21.16 5.74 -0.47
C ILE A 288 19.70 6.19 -0.36
N ILE A 289 19.06 5.98 0.80
CA ILE A 289 17.65 6.35 0.99
C ILE A 289 17.47 7.86 0.95
N ARG A 290 18.44 8.62 1.48
CA ARG A 290 18.45 10.07 1.42
C ARG A 290 18.46 10.57 -0.03
N ILE A 291 19.35 10.06 -0.86
CA ILE A 291 19.44 10.41 -2.28
C ILE A 291 18.15 10.01 -3.02
N LEU A 292 17.62 8.82 -2.74
CA LEU A 292 16.36 8.34 -3.32
C LEU A 292 15.15 9.22 -2.96
N LEU A 293 15.15 9.87 -1.80
CA LEU A 293 14.12 10.83 -1.41
C LEU A 293 14.32 12.20 -2.07
N VAL A 294 15.55 12.71 -2.07
CA VAL A 294 15.86 14.05 -2.59
C VAL A 294 15.57 14.13 -4.07
N ILE A 295 16.01 13.17 -4.90
CA ILE A 295 15.90 13.25 -6.36
C ILE A 295 14.47 13.51 -6.85
N PRO A 296 13.44 12.68 -6.56
CA PRO A 296 12.11 12.91 -7.10
C PRO A 296 11.46 14.19 -6.58
N LEU A 297 11.72 14.53 -5.31
CA LEU A 297 11.16 15.73 -4.71
C LEU A 297 11.74 17.00 -5.33
N THR A 298 13.04 17.05 -5.58
CA THR A 298 13.68 18.22 -6.22
C THR A 298 13.26 18.37 -7.68
N LEU A 299 13.15 17.26 -8.40
CA LEU A 299 12.63 17.28 -9.78
C LEU A 299 11.18 17.78 -9.80
N TYR A 300 10.35 17.34 -8.86
CA TYR A 300 8.97 17.82 -8.76
C TYR A 300 8.90 19.32 -8.46
N VAL A 301 9.74 19.84 -7.55
CA VAL A 301 9.80 21.29 -7.25
C VAL A 301 10.22 22.08 -8.49
N GLY A 302 11.18 21.60 -9.27
CA GLY A 302 11.59 22.22 -10.53
C GLY A 302 10.44 22.33 -11.53
N LEU A 303 9.70 21.22 -11.75
CA LEU A 303 8.53 21.22 -12.64
C LEU A 303 7.41 22.13 -12.12
N TYR A 304 7.17 22.13 -10.81
CA TYR A 304 6.14 22.98 -10.22
C TYR A 304 6.45 24.47 -10.44
N LEU A 305 7.69 24.91 -10.20
CA LEU A 305 8.07 26.30 -10.43
C LEU A 305 8.03 26.69 -11.92
N SER A 306 8.42 25.78 -12.81
CA SER A 306 8.27 25.95 -14.25
C SER A 306 6.81 26.15 -14.66
N SER A 307 5.88 25.34 -14.11
CA SER A 307 4.46 25.41 -14.45
C SER A 307 3.75 26.67 -13.93
N VAL A 308 4.26 27.30 -12.89
CA VAL A 308 3.73 28.56 -12.33
C VAL A 308 4.30 29.78 -13.05
N ALA A 309 5.48 29.65 -13.68
CA ALA A 309 6.15 30.74 -14.36
C ALA A 309 5.53 30.99 -15.73
N SER A 310 5.11 32.24 -16.01
CA SER A 310 4.56 32.64 -17.31
C SER A 310 5.65 33.02 -18.33
N ILE A 311 6.87 33.30 -17.90
CA ILE A 311 8.01 33.69 -18.71
C ILE A 311 9.27 33.02 -18.18
N GLY A 312 10.07 32.44 -19.08
CA GLY A 312 11.35 31.84 -18.72
C GLY A 312 11.22 30.50 -17.98
N GLU A 313 10.30 29.66 -18.38
CA GLU A 313 9.97 28.35 -17.77
C GLU A 313 11.24 27.53 -17.45
N ASN A 314 12.19 27.46 -18.39
CA ASN A 314 13.44 26.70 -18.22
C ASN A 314 14.34 27.29 -17.11
N ILE A 315 14.36 28.63 -16.96
CA ILE A 315 15.14 29.25 -15.88
C ILE A 315 14.53 28.92 -14.52
N TRP A 316 13.22 29.01 -14.42
CA TRP A 316 12.50 28.68 -13.18
C TRP A 316 12.58 27.20 -12.84
N MET A 317 12.63 26.33 -13.83
CA MET A 317 12.85 24.90 -13.63
C MET A 317 14.23 24.62 -13.00
N VAL A 318 15.30 25.20 -13.58
CA VAL A 318 16.67 25.05 -13.05
C VAL A 318 16.79 25.67 -11.65
N PHE A 319 16.22 26.86 -11.47
CA PHE A 319 16.17 27.53 -10.17
C PHE A 319 15.45 26.69 -9.11
N GLY A 320 14.30 26.12 -9.46
CA GLY A 320 13.54 25.22 -8.57
C GLY A 320 14.32 23.95 -8.23
N PHE A 321 15.05 23.40 -9.18
CA PHE A 321 15.91 22.26 -8.94
C PHE A 321 17.04 22.59 -7.94
N VAL A 322 17.72 23.72 -8.11
CA VAL A 322 18.81 24.12 -7.21
C VAL A 322 18.30 24.43 -5.81
N ILE A 323 17.29 25.29 -5.69
CA ILE A 323 16.70 25.63 -4.38
C ILE A 323 16.05 24.40 -3.74
N GLY A 324 15.29 23.62 -4.52
CA GLY A 324 14.69 22.38 -4.04
C GLY A 324 15.71 21.42 -3.48
N THR A 325 16.86 21.26 -4.15
CA THR A 325 17.95 20.39 -3.67
C THR A 325 18.50 20.89 -2.32
N LEU A 326 18.79 22.18 -2.21
CA LEU A 326 19.33 22.75 -0.96
C LEU A 326 18.35 22.62 0.21
N LEU A 327 17.09 23.04 0.00
CA LEU A 327 16.06 23.01 1.05
C LEU A 327 15.69 21.60 1.45
N LEU A 328 15.42 20.72 0.48
CA LEU A 328 15.02 19.34 0.77
C LEU A 328 16.15 18.54 1.36
N HIS A 329 17.39 18.76 0.94
CA HIS A 329 18.54 18.12 1.58
C HIS A 329 18.65 18.53 3.04
N GLY A 330 18.53 19.81 3.37
CA GLY A 330 18.53 20.30 4.75
C GLY A 330 17.37 19.75 5.58
N ILE A 331 16.14 19.75 5.04
CA ILE A 331 14.97 19.20 5.74
C ILE A 331 15.16 17.69 6.02
N ILE A 332 15.58 16.93 5.01
CA ILE A 332 15.78 15.48 5.15
C ILE A 332 16.92 15.21 6.13
N GLU A 333 18.01 15.98 6.09
CA GLU A 333 19.11 15.87 7.05
C GLU A 333 18.63 16.10 8.48
N SER A 334 17.84 17.16 8.70
CA SER A 334 17.25 17.46 10.03
C SER A 334 16.35 16.34 10.54
N ILE A 335 15.56 15.71 9.65
CA ILE A 335 14.73 14.55 9.99
C ILE A 335 15.61 13.34 10.35
N PHE A 336 16.70 13.12 9.63
CA PHE A 336 17.60 11.99 9.87
C PHE A 336 18.47 12.14 11.11
N GLN A 337 18.87 13.37 11.46
CA GLN A 337 19.66 13.65 12.67
C GLN A 337 18.78 13.89 13.91
N PHE A 338 17.47 14.08 13.75
CA PHE A 338 16.55 14.55 14.81
C PHE A 338 17.01 15.85 15.48
N ASP A 339 17.84 16.65 14.79
CA ASP A 339 18.34 17.93 15.26
C ASP A 339 18.15 19.00 14.18
N ILE A 340 17.44 20.08 14.58
CA ILE A 340 17.21 21.24 13.70
C ILE A 340 18.52 22.00 13.43
N ARG A 341 19.54 21.78 14.27
CA ARG A 341 20.86 22.40 14.10
C ARG A 341 21.70 21.80 12.96
N GLY A 342 21.22 20.76 12.30
CA GLY A 342 21.84 20.14 11.11
C GLY A 342 21.50 20.87 9.80
N LEU A 343 20.74 21.97 9.87
CA LEU A 343 20.51 22.90 8.76
C LEU A 343 21.75 23.84 8.68
#